data_8fedf0867e3cd77858deed3f21213ef6
#
_entry.id   8fedf0867e3cd77858deed3f21213ef6
#
_cell.length_a   1.000
_cell.length_b   1.000
_cell.length_c   1.000
_cell.angle_alpha   90.00
_cell.angle_beta   90.00
_cell.angle_gamma   90.00
#
_symmetry.space_group_name_H-M   'P 1'
#
loop_
_entity.id
_entity.type
_entity.pdbx_description
1 polymer ?
#
loop_
_entity_poly.entity_id
_entity_poly.type
_entity_poly.pdbx_seq_one_letter_code
_entity_poly.pdbx_strand_id
1 'polypeptide(L)'
;MKYSRRRTREVSFGGVTIGGNRPIAVQSMTNTPTADVERSVAQTESIAAAGAEIVRLTAQGRKEGEALAPIVERLRADDCRAAIVADIHFTPEIAMIAAEAVDKVRINPGNFRTSNGELERLIAICRHRGVALRIGVNHGSLAKRIFDEYGDTPEGMVASAMEFLRMCRRADFHDVVVSMKSSNTRVMVHAYRLLVEAMDAEGMDYPLHLGVTEAGDGIEGRIKSAVGIGALLADGIGDTLRVSLTEAPENEVPVGRLLAEYYAGRTAQFDVRDDAEYSPTKFTPRTNAKPVTHTEISAEYDVVDAVSDNPTHEWRAAILNRTDQRPVVLRRRYMESDPTLVAIYAAADMGQLLIDGLADGVWIDAPEVDAAMLHDMELMLLQASRLRFTRTEYIACPSCGRTLYDIQATLAEIKARTSHLKDLKIGVMGCIVNGPGEMADADYGYVGSSPEHITLYRGREVVERNIHQRDALDHLIDIIRADGRWHEPNN
;
A
#
# COMPACT_ATOMS: atom_id res chain seq x y z
N MET A 1 -11.59 -0.22 25.10
CA MET A 1 -10.66 0.15 24.00
C MET A 1 -10.51 1.65 23.93
N LYS A 2 -9.29 2.15 23.84
CA LYS A 2 -8.95 3.56 23.64
C LYS A 2 -7.97 3.65 22.50
N TYR A 3 -8.13 4.64 21.63
CA TYR A 3 -7.13 4.90 20.60
C TYR A 3 -5.80 5.31 21.26
N SER A 4 -4.72 4.66 20.88
CA SER A 4 -3.37 4.98 21.31
C SER A 4 -2.38 4.66 20.19
N ARG A 5 -1.63 5.66 19.75
CA ARG A 5 -0.59 5.44 18.76
C ARG A 5 0.57 4.64 19.38
N ARG A 6 1.03 3.59 18.67
CA ARG A 6 2.22 2.83 19.07
C ARG A 6 3.42 3.76 19.15
N ARG A 7 4.11 3.75 20.26
CA ARG A 7 5.30 4.57 20.45
C ARG A 7 6.51 3.88 19.84
N THR A 8 7.11 4.54 18.84
CA THR A 8 8.33 4.09 18.17
C THR A 8 9.48 5.01 18.52
N ARG A 9 10.72 4.61 18.25
CA ARG A 9 11.87 5.53 18.33
C ARG A 9 11.74 6.64 17.30
N GLU A 10 12.36 7.78 17.56
CA GLU A 10 12.49 8.83 16.55
C GLU A 10 13.65 8.50 15.59
N VAL A 11 13.41 8.67 14.29
CA VAL A 11 14.43 8.57 13.23
C VAL A 11 14.41 9.86 12.43
N SER A 12 15.58 10.51 12.30
CA SER A 12 15.74 11.79 11.61
C SER A 12 16.57 11.63 10.34
N PHE A 13 16.14 12.22 9.25
CA PHE A 13 16.83 12.24 7.96
C PHE A 13 16.35 13.43 7.11
N GLY A 14 17.25 14.15 6.44
CA GLY A 14 16.93 15.27 5.56
C GLY A 14 16.06 16.38 6.17
N GLY A 15 16.21 16.62 7.50
CA GLY A 15 15.39 17.61 8.22
C GLY A 15 14.01 17.12 8.64
N VAL A 16 13.61 15.92 8.26
CA VAL A 16 12.35 15.26 8.68
C VAL A 16 12.64 14.30 9.83
N THR A 17 11.81 14.36 10.88
CA THR A 17 11.84 13.39 12.00
C THR A 17 10.51 12.66 12.06
N ILE A 18 10.55 11.33 12.09
CA ILE A 18 9.39 10.44 12.20
C ILE A 18 9.47 9.58 13.45
N GLY A 19 8.36 8.98 13.86
CA GLY A 19 8.29 8.17 15.07
C GLY A 19 7.98 8.99 16.34
N GLY A 20 8.03 8.38 17.49
CA GLY A 20 7.69 9.01 18.77
C GLY A 20 6.25 9.57 18.76
N ASN A 21 6.14 10.84 19.09
CA ASN A 21 4.88 11.60 19.05
C ASN A 21 4.81 12.55 17.83
N ARG A 22 5.70 12.40 16.84
CA ARG A 22 5.72 13.26 15.66
C ARG A 22 4.47 13.04 14.79
N PRO A 23 4.01 14.04 14.04
CA PRO A 23 3.00 13.85 13.02
C PRO A 23 3.41 12.73 12.04
N ILE A 24 2.42 12.06 11.46
CA ILE A 24 2.68 11.04 10.43
C ILE A 24 3.12 11.76 9.15
N ALA A 25 4.33 11.48 8.68
CA ALA A 25 4.87 12.12 7.49
C ALA A 25 4.34 11.47 6.20
N VAL A 26 3.98 12.30 5.23
CA VAL A 26 3.48 11.86 3.91
C VAL A 26 4.63 11.77 2.93
N GLN A 27 4.74 10.62 2.27
CA GLN A 27 5.68 10.38 1.18
C GLN A 27 4.95 10.24 -0.14
N SER A 28 5.52 10.79 -1.24
CA SER A 28 5.20 10.38 -2.60
C SER A 28 6.46 10.01 -3.38
N MET A 29 6.36 9.78 -4.69
CA MET A 29 7.45 9.25 -5.50
C MET A 29 7.40 9.81 -6.92
N THR A 30 8.55 10.22 -7.46
CA THR A 30 8.63 10.66 -8.85
C THR A 30 8.35 9.53 -9.84
N ASN A 31 7.77 9.89 -10.98
CA ASN A 31 7.61 9.00 -12.14
C ASN A 31 8.47 9.40 -13.34
N THR A 32 9.26 10.48 -13.20
CA THR A 32 10.28 10.86 -14.17
C THR A 32 11.46 9.89 -14.14
N PRO A 33 12.16 9.68 -15.28
CA PRO A 33 13.43 8.96 -15.29
C PRO A 33 14.45 9.68 -14.42
N THR A 34 14.97 9.04 -13.38
CA THR A 34 15.91 9.68 -12.42
C THR A 34 17.19 10.19 -13.10
N ALA A 35 17.61 9.57 -14.21
CA ALA A 35 18.75 10.02 -15.00
C ALA A 35 18.52 11.38 -15.71
N ASP A 36 17.27 11.83 -15.79
CA ASP A 36 16.90 13.17 -16.26
C ASP A 36 16.80 14.10 -15.04
N VAL A 37 17.91 14.74 -14.71
CA VAL A 37 18.08 15.58 -13.50
C VAL A 37 17.06 16.72 -13.47
N GLU A 38 16.90 17.45 -14.57
CA GLU A 38 16.02 18.63 -14.64
C GLU A 38 14.55 18.24 -14.39
N ARG A 39 14.06 17.19 -15.05
CA ARG A 39 12.70 16.72 -14.86
C ARG A 39 12.48 16.12 -13.45
N SER A 40 13.48 15.45 -12.91
CA SER A 40 13.40 14.87 -11.57
C SER A 40 13.39 15.94 -10.47
N VAL A 41 14.15 17.02 -10.63
CA VAL A 41 14.12 18.19 -9.74
C VAL A 41 12.73 18.84 -9.80
N ALA A 42 12.26 19.23 -10.98
CA ALA A 42 10.98 19.91 -11.14
C ALA A 42 9.80 19.09 -10.58
N GLN A 43 9.78 17.78 -10.81
CA GLN A 43 8.72 16.93 -10.26
C GLN A 43 8.84 16.74 -8.73
N THR A 44 10.06 16.66 -8.20
CA THR A 44 10.26 16.59 -6.74
C THR A 44 9.74 17.85 -6.05
N GLU A 45 10.01 19.02 -6.63
CA GLU A 45 9.50 20.31 -6.14
C GLU A 45 7.97 20.38 -6.19
N SER A 46 7.36 19.92 -7.29
CA SER A 46 5.91 19.85 -7.44
C SER A 46 5.26 18.96 -6.38
N ILE A 47 5.83 17.77 -6.13
CA ILE A 47 5.39 16.84 -5.09
C ILE A 47 5.55 17.47 -3.69
N ALA A 48 6.67 18.12 -3.42
CA ALA A 48 6.92 18.81 -2.16
C ALA A 48 5.95 19.99 -1.95
N ALA A 49 5.67 20.76 -3.01
CA ALA A 49 4.70 21.87 -2.98
C ALA A 49 3.27 21.38 -2.73
N ALA A 50 2.92 20.16 -3.16
CA ALA A 50 1.65 19.51 -2.80
C ALA A 50 1.57 19.09 -1.33
N GLY A 51 2.66 19.16 -0.56
CA GLY A 51 2.72 18.94 0.89
C GLY A 51 3.41 17.64 1.31
N ALA A 52 4.12 16.94 0.41
CA ALA A 52 4.91 15.77 0.80
C ALA A 52 6.18 16.19 1.54
N GLU A 53 6.41 15.63 2.73
CA GLU A 53 7.67 15.83 3.47
C GLU A 53 8.80 14.94 2.96
N ILE A 54 8.47 13.87 2.25
CA ILE A 54 9.42 12.86 1.76
C ILE A 54 9.14 12.56 0.30
N VAL A 55 10.17 12.65 -0.55
CA VAL A 55 10.06 12.31 -1.98
C VAL A 55 11.04 11.20 -2.33
N ARG A 56 10.54 10.15 -3.01
CA ARG A 56 11.33 8.97 -3.38
C ARG A 56 11.60 8.93 -4.87
N LEU A 57 12.85 8.68 -5.23
CA LEU A 57 13.33 8.48 -6.60
C LEU A 57 13.85 7.05 -6.79
N THR A 58 13.70 6.47 -7.98
CA THR A 58 14.25 5.15 -8.30
C THR A 58 15.73 5.24 -8.67
N ALA A 59 16.53 4.23 -8.26
CA ALA A 59 17.90 4.08 -8.76
C ALA A 59 18.17 2.61 -9.06
N GLN A 60 17.88 2.20 -10.30
CA GLN A 60 18.05 0.82 -10.76
C GLN A 60 19.44 0.49 -11.27
N GLY A 61 20.21 1.51 -11.69
CA GLY A 61 21.54 1.35 -12.23
C GLY A 61 22.46 2.48 -11.82
N ARG A 62 23.72 2.40 -12.31
CA ARG A 62 24.77 3.37 -11.97
C ARG A 62 24.41 4.79 -12.41
N LYS A 63 23.83 4.93 -13.61
CA LYS A 63 23.43 6.22 -14.18
C LYS A 63 22.43 6.95 -13.29
N GLU A 64 21.41 6.25 -12.82
CA GLU A 64 20.41 6.79 -11.90
C GLU A 64 21.01 7.07 -10.51
N GLY A 65 21.88 6.17 -10.01
CA GLY A 65 22.59 6.36 -8.74
C GLY A 65 23.46 7.61 -8.73
N GLU A 66 24.23 7.83 -9.81
CA GLU A 66 25.11 9.03 -9.98
C GLU A 66 24.30 10.31 -10.20
N ALA A 67 23.09 10.24 -10.77
CA ALA A 67 22.21 11.39 -10.97
C ALA A 67 21.59 11.91 -9.64
N LEU A 68 21.57 11.11 -8.57
CA LEU A 68 20.99 11.54 -7.29
C LEU A 68 21.74 12.73 -6.66
N ALA A 69 23.08 12.77 -6.77
CA ALA A 69 23.88 13.86 -6.19
C ALA A 69 23.51 15.22 -6.79
N PRO A 70 23.58 15.44 -8.12
CA PRO A 70 23.19 16.72 -8.72
C PRO A 70 21.70 17.06 -8.51
N ILE A 71 20.81 16.06 -8.42
CA ILE A 71 19.39 16.30 -8.07
C ILE A 71 19.29 16.88 -6.66
N VAL A 72 19.91 16.25 -5.66
CA VAL A 72 19.85 16.72 -4.27
C VAL A 72 20.52 18.08 -4.12
N GLU A 73 21.68 18.31 -4.74
CA GLU A 73 22.37 19.61 -4.73
C GLU A 73 21.46 20.72 -5.27
N ARG A 74 20.81 20.48 -6.40
CA ARG A 74 19.90 21.45 -7.00
C ARG A 74 18.68 21.72 -6.12
N LEU A 75 18.03 20.68 -5.61
CA LEU A 75 16.89 20.83 -4.69
C LEU A 75 17.24 21.64 -3.45
N ARG A 76 18.44 21.45 -2.90
CA ARG A 76 18.90 22.24 -1.73
C ARG A 76 19.22 23.68 -2.09
N ALA A 77 19.75 23.93 -3.29
CA ALA A 77 19.98 25.28 -3.79
C ALA A 77 18.67 26.04 -4.01
N ASP A 78 17.61 25.35 -4.42
CA ASP A 78 16.27 25.90 -4.66
C ASP A 78 15.40 25.89 -3.36
N ASP A 79 16.01 25.68 -2.18
CA ASP A 79 15.39 25.64 -0.83
C ASP A 79 14.27 24.56 -0.69
N CYS A 80 14.27 23.52 -1.51
CA CYS A 80 13.39 22.39 -1.36
C CYS A 80 13.81 21.56 -0.14
N ARG A 81 12.93 21.44 0.88
CA ARG A 81 13.21 20.79 2.17
C ARG A 81 12.70 19.38 2.30
N ALA A 82 12.07 18.85 1.25
CA ALA A 82 11.64 17.45 1.26
C ALA A 82 12.84 16.52 1.45
N ALA A 83 12.70 15.51 2.30
CA ALA A 83 13.71 14.48 2.46
C ALA A 83 13.72 13.55 1.23
N ILE A 84 14.90 13.31 0.68
CA ILE A 84 15.07 12.54 -0.56
C ILE A 84 15.41 11.09 -0.24
N VAL A 85 14.66 10.17 -0.87
CA VAL A 85 14.82 8.72 -0.67
C VAL A 85 15.23 8.06 -1.99
N ALA A 86 16.29 7.28 -1.97
CA ALA A 86 16.66 6.41 -3.10
C ALA A 86 16.02 5.02 -2.94
N ASP A 87 15.34 4.55 -3.98
CA ASP A 87 14.74 3.22 -4.06
C ASP A 87 15.63 2.27 -4.86
N ILE A 88 16.36 1.42 -4.16
CA ILE A 88 17.38 0.55 -4.73
C ILE A 88 16.82 -0.85 -5.00
N HIS A 89 17.18 -1.39 -6.17
CA HIS A 89 16.82 -2.73 -6.58
C HIS A 89 18.05 -3.52 -7.04
N PHE A 90 18.18 -4.75 -6.55
CA PHE A 90 19.16 -5.80 -6.93
C PHE A 90 20.64 -5.50 -6.65
N THR A 91 21.14 -4.29 -6.89
CA THR A 91 22.56 -3.99 -6.92
C THR A 91 23.04 -3.24 -5.69
N PRO A 92 23.71 -3.89 -4.71
CA PRO A 92 24.18 -3.24 -3.48
C PRO A 92 25.11 -2.04 -3.71
N GLU A 93 25.91 -2.06 -4.77
CA GLU A 93 26.83 -0.99 -5.15
C GLU A 93 26.08 0.32 -5.43
N ILE A 94 24.87 0.24 -6.02
CA ILE A 94 24.04 1.41 -6.26
C ILE A 94 23.49 1.99 -4.94
N ALA A 95 23.18 1.13 -3.96
CA ALA A 95 22.80 1.58 -2.62
C ALA A 95 23.92 2.39 -1.95
N MET A 96 25.16 1.97 -2.13
CA MET A 96 26.33 2.66 -1.59
C MET A 96 26.54 4.02 -2.28
N ILE A 97 26.41 4.09 -3.60
CA ILE A 97 26.47 5.36 -4.35
C ILE A 97 25.35 6.30 -3.89
N ALA A 98 24.13 5.81 -3.79
CA ALA A 98 22.99 6.60 -3.36
C ALA A 98 23.14 7.13 -1.92
N ALA A 99 23.67 6.31 -1.00
CA ALA A 99 23.86 6.70 0.39
C ALA A 99 24.87 7.85 0.59
N GLU A 100 25.71 8.15 -0.40
CA GLU A 100 26.59 9.33 -0.38
C GLU A 100 25.84 10.65 -0.69
N ALA A 101 24.62 10.58 -1.26
CA ALA A 101 23.93 11.73 -1.81
C ALA A 101 22.55 12.01 -1.18
N VAL A 102 21.80 10.98 -0.78
CA VAL A 102 20.40 11.11 -0.35
C VAL A 102 20.25 11.06 1.20
N ASP A 103 19.05 11.39 1.67
CA ASP A 103 18.75 11.41 3.11
C ASP A 103 18.32 10.02 3.64
N LYS A 104 17.80 9.16 2.77
CA LYS A 104 17.40 7.79 3.12
C LYS A 104 17.55 6.84 1.93
N VAL A 105 18.01 5.63 2.19
CA VAL A 105 18.09 4.55 1.20
C VAL A 105 17.04 3.48 1.53
N ARG A 106 16.28 3.03 0.53
CA ARG A 106 15.39 1.86 0.63
C ARG A 106 16.00 0.67 -0.07
N ILE A 107 16.08 -0.43 0.65
CA ILE A 107 16.43 -1.75 0.11
C ILE A 107 15.31 -2.75 0.32
N ASN A 108 15.25 -3.77 -0.55
CA ASN A 108 14.31 -4.89 -0.40
C ASN A 108 15.09 -6.15 -0.02
N PRO A 109 14.85 -6.72 1.18
CA PRO A 109 15.47 -7.98 1.61
C PRO A 109 15.36 -9.13 0.61
N GLY A 110 14.27 -9.17 -0.15
CA GLY A 110 14.02 -10.22 -1.15
C GLY A 110 15.01 -10.24 -2.32
N ASN A 111 15.63 -9.10 -2.62
CA ASN A 111 16.56 -8.98 -3.74
C ASN A 111 17.89 -8.28 -3.40
N PHE A 112 18.13 -7.91 -2.15
CA PHE A 112 19.38 -7.31 -1.70
C PHE A 112 20.34 -8.40 -1.19
N ARG A 113 21.53 -8.53 -1.84
CA ARG A 113 22.53 -9.50 -1.44
C ARG A 113 23.26 -9.07 -0.15
N THR A 114 23.53 -10.04 0.72
CA THR A 114 24.23 -9.82 2.00
C THR A 114 25.44 -10.76 2.19
N SER A 115 25.72 -11.63 1.19
CA SER A 115 26.67 -12.73 1.33
C SER A 115 28.13 -12.31 1.51
N ASN A 116 28.50 -11.09 1.07
CA ASN A 116 29.87 -10.59 1.13
C ASN A 116 29.98 -9.31 1.99
N GLY A 117 29.13 -9.15 2.99
CA GLY A 117 29.14 -7.98 3.88
C GLY A 117 28.59 -6.69 3.21
N GLU A 118 27.73 -6.85 2.19
CA GLU A 118 27.16 -5.68 1.48
C GLU A 118 26.32 -4.80 2.40
N LEU A 119 25.53 -5.41 3.29
CA LEU A 119 24.70 -4.66 4.23
C LEU A 119 25.54 -3.92 5.26
N GLU A 120 26.57 -4.53 5.80
CA GLU A 120 27.51 -3.94 6.76
C GLU A 120 28.24 -2.74 6.15
N ARG A 121 28.66 -2.82 4.88
CA ARG A 121 29.26 -1.71 4.15
C ARG A 121 28.27 -0.56 3.94
N LEU A 122 27.05 -0.87 3.55
CA LEU A 122 25.98 0.14 3.41
C LEU A 122 25.69 0.82 4.75
N ILE A 123 25.56 0.06 5.84
CA ILE A 123 25.36 0.61 7.20
C ILE A 123 26.51 1.52 7.60
N ALA A 124 27.76 1.16 7.27
CA ALA A 124 28.91 2.02 7.60
C ALA A 124 28.83 3.38 6.90
N ILE A 125 28.44 3.41 5.61
CA ILE A 125 28.23 4.65 4.87
C ILE A 125 27.06 5.43 5.47
N CYS A 126 25.93 4.78 5.67
CA CYS A 126 24.73 5.41 6.25
C CYS A 126 25.05 6.09 7.60
N ARG A 127 25.76 5.39 8.47
CA ARG A 127 26.19 5.93 9.77
C ARG A 127 27.11 7.14 9.61
N HIS A 128 28.08 7.07 8.71
CA HIS A 128 29.04 8.17 8.46
C HIS A 128 28.34 9.42 7.91
N ARG A 129 27.35 9.22 7.04
CA ARG A 129 26.64 10.29 6.33
C ARG A 129 25.37 10.79 7.05
N GLY A 130 24.92 10.10 8.12
CA GLY A 130 23.64 10.40 8.77
C GLY A 130 22.42 10.03 7.92
N VAL A 131 22.53 8.99 7.10
CA VAL A 131 21.49 8.50 6.17
C VAL A 131 20.67 7.41 6.85
N ALA A 132 19.34 7.51 6.81
CA ALA A 132 18.48 6.45 7.32
C ALA A 132 18.35 5.30 6.31
N LEU A 133 18.08 4.09 6.82
CA LEU A 133 17.85 2.90 6.00
C LEU A 133 16.39 2.46 6.11
N ARG A 134 15.71 2.24 4.98
CA ARG A 134 14.40 1.59 4.99
C ARG A 134 14.50 0.14 4.51
N ILE A 135 14.12 -0.78 5.39
CA ILE A 135 13.91 -2.18 5.07
C ILE A 135 12.50 -2.33 4.52
N GLY A 136 12.38 -2.51 3.20
CA GLY A 136 11.10 -2.51 2.50
C GLY A 136 10.78 -3.86 1.88
N VAL A 137 9.99 -4.69 2.58
CA VAL A 137 9.52 -5.99 2.10
C VAL A 137 8.26 -5.80 1.25
N ASN A 138 8.23 -6.45 0.10
CA ASN A 138 7.04 -6.52 -0.75
C ASN A 138 6.57 -7.97 -0.88
N HIS A 139 5.28 -8.20 -0.73
CA HIS A 139 4.62 -9.45 -1.10
C HIS A 139 4.94 -9.78 -2.57
N GLY A 140 5.18 -11.05 -2.89
CA GLY A 140 5.56 -11.50 -4.22
C GLY A 140 7.05 -11.37 -4.57
N SER A 141 7.88 -10.74 -3.71
CA SER A 141 9.31 -10.55 -3.96
C SER A 141 10.19 -11.01 -2.79
N LEU A 142 9.82 -12.08 -2.11
CA LEU A 142 10.60 -12.66 -1.02
C LEU A 142 11.83 -13.42 -1.57
N ALA A 143 12.91 -13.46 -0.79
CA ALA A 143 14.08 -14.29 -1.10
C ALA A 143 13.65 -15.76 -1.19
N LYS A 144 14.22 -16.51 -2.19
CA LYS A 144 13.83 -17.90 -2.46
C LYS A 144 13.80 -18.76 -1.21
N ARG A 145 14.81 -18.67 -0.33
CA ARG A 145 14.87 -19.45 0.92
C ARG A 145 13.73 -19.14 1.89
N ILE A 146 13.30 -17.87 1.98
CA ILE A 146 12.14 -17.47 2.80
C ILE A 146 10.85 -17.99 2.17
N PHE A 147 10.74 -17.87 0.85
CA PHE A 147 9.57 -18.40 0.12
C PHE A 147 9.45 -19.92 0.26
N ASP A 148 10.57 -20.66 0.18
CA ASP A 148 10.59 -22.12 0.30
C ASP A 148 10.16 -22.59 1.72
N GLU A 149 10.44 -21.78 2.76
CA GLU A 149 10.15 -22.11 4.16
C GLU A 149 8.74 -21.63 4.60
N TYR A 150 8.36 -20.41 4.23
CA TYR A 150 7.12 -19.76 4.73
C TYR A 150 6.06 -19.55 3.65
N GLY A 151 6.39 -19.73 2.37
CA GLY A 151 5.56 -19.31 1.25
C GLY A 151 5.52 -17.79 1.10
N ASP A 152 4.65 -17.31 0.21
CA ASP A 152 4.38 -15.89 -0.01
C ASP A 152 3.25 -15.43 0.95
N THR A 153 3.56 -15.36 2.22
CA THR A 153 2.62 -15.17 3.33
C THR A 153 3.01 -13.97 4.20
N PRO A 154 2.11 -13.44 5.04
CA PRO A 154 2.47 -12.46 6.06
C PRO A 154 3.64 -12.89 6.95
N GLU A 155 3.69 -14.16 7.35
CA GLU A 155 4.76 -14.74 8.17
C GLU A 155 6.11 -14.72 7.42
N GLY A 156 6.11 -15.05 6.14
CA GLY A 156 7.29 -14.98 5.28
C GLY A 156 7.80 -13.54 5.12
N MET A 157 6.89 -12.58 4.99
CA MET A 157 7.24 -11.17 4.97
C MET A 157 7.90 -10.73 6.30
N VAL A 158 7.34 -11.14 7.44
CA VAL A 158 7.89 -10.85 8.77
C VAL A 158 9.28 -11.48 8.94
N ALA A 159 9.44 -12.76 8.60
CA ALA A 159 10.73 -13.45 8.67
C ALA A 159 11.80 -12.69 7.87
N SER A 160 11.46 -12.25 6.66
CA SER A 160 12.34 -11.47 5.78
C SER A 160 12.74 -10.13 6.39
N ALA A 161 11.80 -9.39 7.01
CA ALA A 161 12.10 -8.11 7.65
C ALA A 161 12.95 -8.29 8.92
N MET A 162 12.56 -9.22 9.80
CA MET A 162 13.23 -9.45 11.09
C MET A 162 14.69 -9.88 10.92
N GLU A 163 15.01 -10.63 9.88
CA GLU A 163 16.39 -10.97 9.57
C GLU A 163 17.26 -9.73 9.39
N PHE A 164 16.83 -8.78 8.57
CA PHE A 164 17.57 -7.54 8.32
C PHE A 164 17.58 -6.62 9.54
N LEU A 165 16.48 -6.54 10.29
CA LEU A 165 16.43 -5.79 11.54
C LEU A 165 17.42 -6.32 12.58
N ARG A 166 17.54 -7.64 12.71
CA ARG A 166 18.54 -8.26 13.58
C ARG A 166 19.98 -7.95 13.12
N MET A 167 20.22 -7.88 11.79
CA MET A 167 21.53 -7.47 11.25
C MET A 167 21.83 -6.01 11.60
N CYS A 168 20.89 -5.10 11.40
CA CYS A 168 21.02 -3.68 11.80
C CYS A 168 21.30 -3.54 13.30
N ARG A 169 20.54 -4.25 14.14
CA ARG A 169 20.75 -4.26 15.61
C ARG A 169 22.12 -4.78 15.99
N ARG A 170 22.60 -5.88 15.39
CA ARG A 170 23.97 -6.38 15.66
C ARG A 170 25.07 -5.40 15.24
N ALA A 171 24.80 -4.60 14.21
CA ALA A 171 25.68 -3.51 13.78
C ALA A 171 25.53 -2.24 14.64
N ASP A 172 24.68 -2.22 15.67
CA ASP A 172 24.34 -1.03 16.46
C ASP A 172 23.89 0.14 15.57
N PHE A 173 23.07 -0.15 14.54
CA PHE A 173 22.51 0.83 13.60
C PHE A 173 20.99 0.88 13.78
N HIS A 174 20.49 2.05 14.19
CA HIS A 174 19.10 2.22 14.60
C HIS A 174 18.31 3.23 13.80
N ASP A 175 18.94 3.95 12.86
CA ASP A 175 18.24 4.84 11.94
C ASP A 175 17.54 4.04 10.85
N VAL A 176 16.58 3.20 11.26
CA VAL A 176 15.91 2.20 10.43
C VAL A 176 14.41 2.43 10.43
N VAL A 177 13.81 2.34 9.25
CA VAL A 177 12.35 2.36 9.00
C VAL A 177 11.95 1.05 8.36
N VAL A 178 10.77 0.53 8.67
CA VAL A 178 10.32 -0.76 8.09
C VAL A 178 9.04 -0.57 7.29
N SER A 179 8.89 -1.32 6.20
CA SER A 179 7.63 -1.37 5.45
C SER A 179 7.32 -2.77 4.94
N MET A 180 6.02 -3.16 5.01
CA MET A 180 5.46 -4.45 4.60
C MET A 180 4.37 -4.19 3.58
N LYS A 181 4.70 -4.19 2.29
CA LYS A 181 3.75 -3.77 1.25
C LYS A 181 3.14 -4.94 0.50
N SER A 182 1.85 -4.83 0.20
CA SER A 182 1.11 -5.74 -0.66
C SER A 182 0.00 -4.98 -1.38
N SER A 183 -0.40 -5.45 -2.56
CA SER A 183 -1.62 -5.03 -3.25
C SER A 183 -2.88 -5.65 -2.62
N ASN A 184 -2.71 -6.75 -1.88
CA ASN A 184 -3.75 -7.37 -1.07
C ASN A 184 -3.79 -6.71 0.31
N THR A 185 -4.85 -5.95 0.59
CA THR A 185 -5.02 -5.17 1.82
C THR A 185 -4.99 -6.04 3.08
N ARG A 186 -5.60 -7.24 3.03
CA ARG A 186 -5.61 -8.18 4.15
C ARG A 186 -4.22 -8.72 4.47
N VAL A 187 -3.47 -9.15 3.45
CA VAL A 187 -2.07 -9.60 3.59
C VAL A 187 -1.22 -8.48 4.18
N MET A 188 -1.38 -7.26 3.67
CA MET A 188 -0.63 -6.10 4.15
C MET A 188 -0.90 -5.82 5.64
N VAL A 189 -2.17 -5.73 6.04
CA VAL A 189 -2.55 -5.40 7.43
C VAL A 189 -2.06 -6.48 8.40
N HIS A 190 -2.26 -7.75 8.07
CA HIS A 190 -1.78 -8.86 8.91
C HIS A 190 -0.25 -8.88 9.00
N ALA A 191 0.48 -8.64 7.90
CA ALA A 191 1.93 -8.60 7.92
C ALA A 191 2.48 -7.50 8.83
N TYR A 192 1.88 -6.29 8.85
CA TYR A 192 2.29 -5.24 9.77
C TYR A 192 1.99 -5.57 11.23
N ARG A 193 0.83 -6.13 11.53
CA ARG A 193 0.46 -6.53 12.89
C ARG A 193 1.39 -7.61 13.43
N LEU A 194 1.64 -8.66 12.64
CA LEU A 194 2.60 -9.72 12.98
C LEU A 194 4.05 -9.16 13.14
N LEU A 195 4.44 -8.20 12.29
CA LEU A 195 5.74 -7.56 12.43
C LEU A 195 5.83 -6.77 13.75
N VAL A 196 4.79 -6.06 14.14
CA VAL A 196 4.75 -5.34 15.43
C VAL A 196 4.89 -6.32 16.59
N GLU A 197 4.13 -7.42 16.60
CA GLU A 197 4.26 -8.48 17.62
C GLU A 197 5.69 -9.05 17.68
N ALA A 198 6.30 -9.34 16.52
CA ALA A 198 7.65 -9.88 16.46
C ALA A 198 8.71 -8.86 16.93
N MET A 199 8.56 -7.58 16.56
CA MET A 199 9.45 -6.52 17.02
C MET A 199 9.34 -6.29 18.52
N ASP A 200 8.12 -6.24 19.05
CA ASP A 200 7.85 -6.03 20.48
C ASP A 200 8.40 -7.19 21.32
N ALA A 201 8.26 -8.43 20.86
CA ALA A 201 8.84 -9.61 21.50
C ALA A 201 10.37 -9.58 21.59
N GLU A 202 11.03 -8.88 20.67
CA GLU A 202 12.49 -8.70 20.67
C GLU A 202 12.95 -7.34 21.21
N GLY A 203 12.03 -6.51 21.72
CA GLY A 203 12.33 -5.16 22.23
C GLY A 203 12.77 -4.18 21.15
N MET A 204 12.22 -4.31 19.93
CA MET A 204 12.46 -3.41 18.79
C MET A 204 11.29 -2.45 18.63
N ASP A 205 11.58 -1.17 18.44
CA ASP A 205 10.61 -0.08 18.38
C ASP A 205 10.77 0.78 17.10
N TYR A 206 11.22 0.17 16.00
CA TYR A 206 11.44 0.87 14.73
C TYR A 206 10.15 1.46 14.16
N PRO A 207 10.22 2.68 13.57
CA PRO A 207 9.08 3.31 12.90
C PRO A 207 8.68 2.58 11.63
N LEU A 208 7.37 2.69 11.31
CA LEU A 208 6.73 1.96 10.22
C LEU A 208 6.24 2.90 9.12
N HIS A 209 6.56 2.54 7.87
CA HIS A 209 6.10 3.23 6.66
C HIS A 209 4.99 2.44 6.00
N LEU A 210 3.76 2.96 6.08
CA LEU A 210 2.56 2.30 5.57
C LEU A 210 2.35 2.53 4.07
N GLY A 211 1.64 1.62 3.41
CA GLY A 211 1.14 1.81 2.05
C GLY A 211 0.67 0.53 1.39
N VAL A 212 -0.48 0.60 0.73
CA VAL A 212 -0.94 -0.41 -0.22
C VAL A 212 -0.20 -0.18 -1.53
N THR A 213 0.32 -1.23 -2.16
CA THR A 213 0.92 -1.12 -3.50
C THR A 213 -0.14 -1.37 -4.57
N GLU A 214 0.09 -0.80 -5.75
CA GLU A 214 -0.73 -1.07 -6.95
C GLU A 214 -2.24 -0.91 -6.67
N ALA A 215 -2.62 0.20 -6.01
CA ALA A 215 -4.00 0.43 -5.61
C ALA A 215 -4.94 0.76 -6.79
N GLY A 216 -4.37 1.12 -7.95
CA GLY A 216 -5.14 1.58 -9.09
C GLY A 216 -5.38 3.10 -9.06
N ASP A 217 -6.46 3.56 -9.66
CA ASP A 217 -6.80 4.97 -9.86
C ASP A 217 -8.18 5.34 -9.30
N GLY A 218 -8.53 6.61 -9.36
CA GLY A 218 -9.85 7.13 -9.03
C GLY A 218 -10.28 6.87 -7.58
N ILE A 219 -11.58 6.77 -7.38
CA ILE A 219 -12.19 6.50 -6.05
C ILE A 219 -11.82 5.09 -5.58
N GLU A 220 -11.77 4.11 -6.48
CA GLU A 220 -11.42 2.71 -6.15
C GLU A 220 -10.02 2.61 -5.53
N GLY A 221 -9.01 3.26 -6.13
CA GLY A 221 -7.65 3.30 -5.60
C GLY A 221 -7.56 4.00 -4.25
N ARG A 222 -8.36 5.05 -4.05
CA ARG A 222 -8.44 5.77 -2.78
C ARG A 222 -9.09 4.93 -1.68
N ILE A 223 -10.19 4.25 -1.97
CA ILE A 223 -10.85 3.30 -1.06
C ILE A 223 -9.88 2.18 -0.67
N LYS A 224 -9.21 1.55 -1.65
CA LYS A 224 -8.26 0.47 -1.41
C LYS A 224 -7.10 0.91 -0.51
N SER A 225 -6.56 2.10 -0.75
CA SER A 225 -5.51 2.70 0.08
C SER A 225 -6.01 3.01 1.49
N ALA A 226 -7.21 3.60 1.61
CA ALA A 226 -7.80 3.96 2.89
C ALA A 226 -8.17 2.74 3.74
N VAL A 227 -8.67 1.65 3.13
CA VAL A 227 -8.92 0.37 3.81
C VAL A 227 -7.63 -0.17 4.44
N GLY A 228 -6.55 -0.29 3.68
CA GLY A 228 -5.31 -0.89 4.19
C GLY A 228 -4.56 0.02 5.16
N ILE A 229 -4.33 1.29 4.80
CA ILE A 229 -3.63 2.24 5.65
C ILE A 229 -4.48 2.59 6.87
N GLY A 230 -5.78 2.85 6.68
CA GLY A 230 -6.71 3.21 7.75
C GLY A 230 -6.84 2.10 8.81
N ALA A 231 -6.87 0.83 8.40
CA ALA A 231 -6.91 -0.29 9.33
C ALA A 231 -5.73 -0.29 10.32
N LEU A 232 -4.52 0.01 9.81
CA LEU A 232 -3.32 0.09 10.65
C LEU A 232 -3.29 1.37 11.50
N LEU A 233 -3.68 2.51 10.94
CA LEU A 233 -3.78 3.76 11.69
C LEU A 233 -4.81 3.67 12.82
N ALA A 234 -5.92 2.95 12.63
CA ALA A 234 -6.91 2.68 13.68
C ALA A 234 -6.33 1.84 14.83
N ASP A 235 -5.35 0.97 14.56
CA ASP A 235 -4.58 0.25 15.58
C ASP A 235 -3.45 1.10 16.20
N GLY A 236 -3.29 2.35 15.76
CA GLY A 236 -2.19 3.21 16.20
C GLY A 236 -0.84 2.87 15.56
N ILE A 237 -0.82 2.07 14.51
CA ILE A 237 0.38 1.63 13.79
C ILE A 237 0.65 2.57 12.60
N GLY A 238 1.86 3.12 12.52
CA GLY A 238 2.33 3.92 11.39
C GLY A 238 2.92 5.28 11.76
N ASP A 239 4.07 5.59 11.16
CA ASP A 239 4.85 6.81 11.41
C ASP A 239 5.05 7.63 10.13
N THR A 240 4.96 7.01 8.99
CA THR A 240 4.94 7.63 7.68
C THR A 240 4.11 6.75 6.73
N LEU A 241 3.56 7.35 5.70
CA LEU A 241 2.74 6.62 4.73
C LEU A 241 2.94 7.12 3.29
N ARG A 242 2.57 6.25 2.32
CA ARG A 242 2.38 6.61 0.93
C ARG A 242 1.11 5.98 0.38
N VAL A 243 0.24 6.79 -0.18
CA VAL A 243 -0.81 6.34 -1.08
C VAL A 243 -0.19 6.09 -2.46
N SER A 244 -0.53 5.00 -3.14
CA SER A 244 0.05 4.63 -4.44
C SER A 244 -1.03 4.56 -5.49
N LEU A 245 -1.22 5.65 -6.25
CA LEU A 245 -2.24 5.77 -7.30
C LEU A 245 -1.62 5.74 -8.69
N THR A 246 -2.33 5.15 -9.65
CA THR A 246 -1.98 5.21 -11.09
C THR A 246 -2.44 6.55 -11.67
N GLU A 247 -1.91 7.63 -11.08
CA GLU A 247 -2.21 9.03 -11.38
C GLU A 247 -0.92 9.88 -11.32
N ALA A 248 -1.04 11.19 -11.49
CA ALA A 248 0.08 12.10 -11.22
C ALA A 248 0.48 12.00 -9.74
N PRO A 249 1.79 11.93 -9.41
CA PRO A 249 2.25 11.71 -8.04
C PRO A 249 1.77 12.75 -7.02
N GLU A 250 1.50 13.96 -7.46
CA GLU A 250 0.98 15.06 -6.66
C GLU A 250 -0.41 14.74 -6.10
N ASN A 251 -1.22 13.94 -6.82
CA ASN A 251 -2.57 13.54 -6.40
C ASN A 251 -2.57 12.56 -5.22
N GLU A 252 -1.45 11.86 -4.98
CA GLU A 252 -1.29 10.97 -3.83
C GLU A 252 -1.24 11.75 -2.50
N VAL A 253 -0.65 12.95 -2.53
CA VAL A 253 -0.30 13.73 -1.34
C VAL A 253 -1.51 14.18 -0.54
N PRO A 254 -2.56 14.81 -1.13
CA PRO A 254 -3.76 15.18 -0.40
C PRO A 254 -4.46 14.00 0.27
N VAL A 255 -4.55 12.85 -0.41
CA VAL A 255 -5.15 11.63 0.15
C VAL A 255 -4.31 11.11 1.32
N GLY A 256 -2.99 11.10 1.16
CA GLY A 256 -2.06 10.73 2.24
C GLY A 256 -2.18 11.64 3.45
N ARG A 257 -2.32 12.95 3.24
CA ARG A 257 -2.49 13.95 4.30
C ARG A 257 -3.80 13.74 5.06
N LEU A 258 -4.91 13.54 4.34
CA LEU A 258 -6.21 13.23 4.95
C LEU A 258 -6.10 12.01 5.87
N LEU A 259 -5.49 10.91 5.40
CA LEU A 259 -5.33 9.69 6.20
C LEU A 259 -4.41 9.90 7.41
N ALA A 260 -3.30 10.63 7.23
CA ALA A 260 -2.34 10.90 8.30
C ALA A 260 -2.95 11.70 9.46
N GLU A 261 -3.88 12.61 9.16
CA GLU A 261 -4.52 13.50 10.12
C GLU A 261 -5.82 12.92 10.69
N TYR A 262 -6.48 11.99 9.98
CA TYR A 262 -7.82 11.51 10.28
C TYR A 262 -7.96 10.88 11.68
N TYR A 263 -6.92 10.25 12.19
CA TYR A 263 -6.95 9.59 13.51
C TYR A 263 -6.44 10.49 14.65
N ALA A 264 -5.98 11.69 14.34
CA ALA A 264 -5.50 12.63 15.35
C ALA A 264 -6.66 13.12 16.24
N GLY A 265 -6.42 13.15 17.54
CA GLY A 265 -7.38 13.72 18.50
C GLY A 265 -8.59 12.85 18.86
N ARG A 266 -8.65 11.59 18.43
CA ARG A 266 -9.72 10.66 18.83
C ARG A 266 -9.67 10.40 20.33
N THR A 267 -10.80 10.57 21.02
CA THR A 267 -10.90 10.54 22.49
C THR A 267 -11.86 9.49 23.04
N ALA A 268 -12.85 9.08 22.27
CA ALA A 268 -13.86 8.12 22.70
C ALA A 268 -13.22 6.77 23.08
N GLN A 269 -13.72 6.20 24.19
CA GLN A 269 -13.25 4.93 24.76
C GLN A 269 -14.44 4.00 24.95
N PHE A 270 -14.19 2.71 24.78
CA PHE A 270 -15.23 1.68 24.83
C PHE A 270 -14.74 0.48 25.62
N ASP A 271 -15.62 -0.10 26.43
CA ASP A 271 -15.33 -1.31 27.18
C ASP A 271 -15.64 -2.54 26.32
N VAL A 272 -14.80 -3.55 26.41
CA VAL A 272 -14.97 -4.85 25.79
C VAL A 272 -14.91 -5.90 26.87
N ARG A 273 -15.81 -6.89 26.83
CA ARG A 273 -15.84 -8.00 27.80
C ARG A 273 -14.52 -8.78 27.77
N ASP A 274 -14.09 -9.28 28.92
CA ASP A 274 -12.79 -9.95 29.11
C ASP A 274 -12.68 -11.29 28.34
N ASP A 275 -13.81 -11.94 28.06
CA ASP A 275 -13.88 -13.22 27.36
C ASP A 275 -14.12 -13.10 25.84
N ALA A 276 -14.01 -11.89 25.28
CA ALA A 276 -14.15 -11.69 23.85
C ALA A 276 -12.95 -12.25 23.09
N GLU A 277 -13.20 -13.19 22.18
CA GLU A 277 -12.19 -13.74 21.30
C GLU A 277 -12.01 -12.82 20.07
N TYR A 278 -10.80 -12.35 19.86
CA TYR A 278 -10.43 -11.53 18.71
C TYR A 278 -8.94 -11.69 18.38
N SER A 279 -8.64 -12.00 17.12
CA SER A 279 -7.26 -12.07 16.62
C SER A 279 -7.05 -11.03 15.52
N PRO A 280 -6.24 -10.00 15.74
CA PRO A 280 -5.98 -8.97 14.73
C PRO A 280 -5.05 -9.45 13.61
N THR A 281 -4.36 -10.58 13.79
CA THR A 281 -3.36 -11.09 12.83
C THR A 281 -3.90 -12.20 11.94
N LYS A 282 -5.18 -12.56 12.10
CA LYS A 282 -5.81 -13.63 11.31
C LYS A 282 -7.25 -13.25 10.94
N PHE A 283 -7.59 -13.43 9.66
CA PHE A 283 -8.98 -13.33 9.24
C PHE A 283 -9.81 -14.47 9.85
N THR A 284 -10.76 -14.10 10.70
CA THR A 284 -11.69 -15.05 11.28
C THR A 284 -13.11 -14.49 11.13
N PRO A 285 -13.86 -14.91 10.10
CA PRO A 285 -15.20 -14.40 9.89
C PRO A 285 -16.08 -14.80 11.07
N ARG A 286 -16.80 -13.82 11.61
CA ARG A 286 -17.71 -14.02 12.73
C ARG A 286 -18.95 -14.81 12.30
N THR A 287 -19.35 -14.66 11.04
CA THR A 287 -20.46 -15.37 10.42
C THR A 287 -20.09 -15.91 9.03
N ASN A 288 -20.97 -16.74 8.46
CA ASN A 288 -20.87 -17.19 7.07
C ASN A 288 -21.88 -16.46 6.17
N ALA A 289 -22.39 -15.30 6.60
CA ALA A 289 -23.35 -14.53 5.84
C ALA A 289 -22.73 -13.93 4.56
N LYS A 290 -23.56 -13.75 3.54
CA LYS A 290 -23.14 -13.05 2.32
C LYS A 290 -22.85 -11.58 2.66
N PRO A 291 -21.69 -11.02 2.24
CA PRO A 291 -21.43 -9.59 2.41
C PRO A 291 -22.43 -8.73 1.61
N VAL A 292 -23.06 -7.74 2.30
CA VAL A 292 -24.14 -6.94 1.74
C VAL A 292 -23.85 -5.44 1.75
N THR A 293 -24.46 -4.73 0.79
CA THR A 293 -24.59 -3.28 0.76
C THR A 293 -25.94 -2.85 1.41
N HIS A 294 -26.12 -1.55 1.64
CA HIS A 294 -27.36 -1.04 2.26
C HIS A 294 -28.64 -1.45 1.52
N THR A 295 -28.60 -1.61 0.20
CA THR A 295 -29.77 -2.00 -0.63
C THR A 295 -30.14 -3.47 -0.52
N GLU A 296 -29.27 -4.32 0.06
CA GLU A 296 -29.44 -5.76 0.17
C GLU A 296 -29.73 -6.21 1.61
N ILE A 297 -29.84 -5.29 2.58
CA ILE A 297 -30.06 -5.62 4.00
C ILE A 297 -31.44 -6.27 4.17
N SER A 298 -31.46 -7.46 4.76
CA SER A 298 -32.68 -8.17 5.15
C SER A 298 -32.83 -8.21 6.68
N ALA A 299 -33.94 -8.75 7.18
CA ALA A 299 -34.20 -8.88 8.62
C ALA A 299 -33.21 -9.82 9.35
N GLU A 300 -32.38 -10.56 8.63
CA GLU A 300 -31.34 -11.41 9.20
C GLU A 300 -30.14 -10.62 9.69
N TYR A 301 -29.91 -9.42 9.15
CA TYR A 301 -28.78 -8.55 9.48
C TYR A 301 -29.15 -7.53 10.55
N ASP A 302 -28.23 -7.28 11.46
CA ASP A 302 -28.31 -6.20 12.42
C ASP A 302 -27.48 -5.01 11.95
N VAL A 303 -28.12 -3.84 11.87
CA VAL A 303 -27.41 -2.59 11.57
C VAL A 303 -26.89 -2.01 12.87
N VAL A 304 -25.58 -1.76 12.92
CA VAL A 304 -24.90 -1.17 14.08
C VAL A 304 -24.37 0.20 13.69
N ASP A 305 -24.88 1.24 14.34
CA ASP A 305 -24.45 2.64 14.13
C ASP A 305 -23.17 2.93 14.94
N ALA A 306 -22.33 3.84 14.39
CA ALA A 306 -21.28 4.50 15.14
C ALA A 306 -21.43 6.03 14.97
N VAL A 307 -21.40 6.75 16.08
CA VAL A 307 -21.63 8.21 16.16
C VAL A 307 -20.48 8.96 16.79
N SER A 308 -19.56 8.27 17.46
CA SER A 308 -18.45 8.90 18.17
C SER A 308 -17.36 9.42 17.20
N ASP A 309 -16.36 10.09 17.77
CA ASP A 309 -15.12 10.49 17.08
C ASP A 309 -14.20 9.30 16.79
N ASN A 310 -14.50 8.10 17.30
CA ASN A 310 -13.72 6.87 17.13
C ASN A 310 -14.59 5.69 16.68
N PRO A 311 -15.19 5.75 15.48
CA PRO A 311 -16.20 4.78 15.02
C PRO A 311 -15.67 3.36 14.91
N THR A 312 -14.43 3.18 14.47
CA THR A 312 -13.81 1.85 14.35
C THR A 312 -13.78 1.12 15.70
N HIS A 313 -13.40 1.80 16.78
CA HIS A 313 -13.37 1.20 18.12
C HIS A 313 -14.77 1.07 18.73
N GLU A 314 -15.69 2.00 18.40
CA GLU A 314 -17.10 1.91 18.80
C GLU A 314 -17.74 0.64 18.24
N TRP A 315 -17.68 0.41 16.94
CA TRP A 315 -18.18 -0.82 16.32
C TRP A 315 -17.47 -2.07 16.82
N ARG A 316 -16.13 -2.03 16.94
CA ARG A 316 -15.38 -3.19 17.43
C ARG A 316 -15.86 -3.58 18.83
N ALA A 317 -16.02 -2.64 19.74
CA ALA A 317 -16.52 -2.89 21.07
C ALA A 317 -17.97 -3.40 21.05
N ALA A 318 -18.85 -2.75 20.28
CA ALA A 318 -20.24 -3.18 20.13
C ALA A 318 -20.35 -4.63 19.63
N ILE A 319 -19.54 -4.99 18.63
CA ILE A 319 -19.55 -6.35 18.04
C ILE A 319 -18.96 -7.40 19.01
N LEU A 320 -17.84 -7.11 19.64
CA LEU A 320 -17.16 -8.02 20.56
C LEU A 320 -17.96 -8.25 21.85
N ASN A 321 -18.83 -7.31 22.25
CA ASN A 321 -19.73 -7.45 23.38
C ASN A 321 -21.01 -8.26 23.05
N ARG A 322 -21.24 -8.62 21.79
CA ARG A 322 -22.41 -9.45 21.39
C ARG A 322 -22.25 -10.89 21.86
N THR A 323 -23.39 -11.49 22.19
CA THR A 323 -23.51 -12.91 22.56
C THR A 323 -24.16 -13.73 21.45
N ASP A 324 -24.77 -13.08 20.46
CA ASP A 324 -25.37 -13.74 19.29
C ASP A 324 -24.39 -13.76 18.09
N GLN A 325 -24.76 -14.54 17.07
CA GLN A 325 -24.02 -14.68 15.82
C GLN A 325 -24.75 -14.06 14.61
N ARG A 326 -25.66 -13.10 14.84
CA ARG A 326 -26.35 -12.43 13.73
C ARG A 326 -25.36 -11.60 12.92
N PRO A 327 -25.47 -11.63 11.58
CA PRO A 327 -24.63 -10.81 10.71
C PRO A 327 -24.76 -9.31 11.01
N VAL A 328 -23.67 -8.58 10.91
CA VAL A 328 -23.59 -7.17 11.26
C VAL A 328 -23.30 -6.32 10.02
N VAL A 329 -24.09 -5.25 9.85
CA VAL A 329 -23.87 -4.18 8.88
C VAL A 329 -23.42 -2.93 9.64
N LEU A 330 -22.27 -2.39 9.26
CA LEU A 330 -21.74 -1.14 9.81
C LEU A 330 -22.45 0.04 9.16
N ARG A 331 -23.05 0.95 9.95
CA ARG A 331 -23.65 2.17 9.44
C ARG A 331 -23.04 3.41 10.07
N ARG A 332 -22.70 4.40 9.24
CA ARG A 332 -22.28 5.71 9.71
C ARG A 332 -22.81 6.80 8.78
N ARG A 333 -23.20 7.92 9.39
CA ARG A 333 -23.60 9.12 8.67
C ARG A 333 -22.38 10.02 8.45
N TYR A 334 -22.20 10.43 7.19
CA TYR A 334 -21.18 11.38 6.72
C TYR A 334 -21.90 12.64 6.24
N MET A 335 -21.37 13.81 6.60
CA MET A 335 -21.98 15.12 6.27
C MET A 335 -21.24 15.83 5.13
N GLU A 336 -20.18 15.22 4.62
CA GLU A 336 -19.40 15.70 3.49
C GLU A 336 -20.22 15.61 2.19
N SER A 337 -20.16 16.66 1.37
CA SER A 337 -20.74 16.69 0.03
C SER A 337 -19.78 16.23 -1.07
N ASP A 338 -18.46 16.17 -0.77
CA ASP A 338 -17.46 15.63 -1.69
C ASP A 338 -17.46 14.08 -1.61
N PRO A 339 -17.84 13.39 -2.70
CA PRO A 339 -17.87 11.94 -2.74
C PRO A 339 -16.51 11.29 -2.44
N THR A 340 -15.41 11.97 -2.80
CA THR A 340 -14.06 11.47 -2.54
C THR A 340 -13.75 11.45 -1.05
N LEU A 341 -14.13 12.49 -0.32
CA LEU A 341 -13.96 12.53 1.14
C LEU A 341 -14.81 11.46 1.82
N VAL A 342 -16.08 11.31 1.43
CA VAL A 342 -16.97 10.26 1.95
C VAL A 342 -16.36 8.88 1.74
N ALA A 343 -15.86 8.60 0.54
CA ALA A 343 -15.23 7.32 0.20
C ALA A 343 -14.01 7.02 1.08
N ILE A 344 -13.11 8.00 1.26
CA ILE A 344 -11.89 7.86 2.07
C ILE A 344 -12.25 7.64 3.55
N TYR A 345 -13.17 8.43 4.11
CA TYR A 345 -13.55 8.33 5.51
C TYR A 345 -14.29 7.03 5.81
N ALA A 346 -15.25 6.63 4.96
CA ALA A 346 -15.95 5.36 5.12
C ALA A 346 -15.00 4.16 5.03
N ALA A 347 -14.06 4.19 4.10
CA ALA A 347 -13.06 3.14 3.95
C ALA A 347 -12.09 3.07 5.15
N ALA A 348 -11.67 4.22 5.69
CA ALA A 348 -10.81 4.30 6.87
C ALA A 348 -11.54 3.81 8.14
N ASP A 349 -12.83 4.15 8.30
CA ASP A 349 -13.61 3.79 9.48
C ASP A 349 -14.01 2.31 9.50
N MET A 350 -14.49 1.78 8.37
CA MET A 350 -15.13 0.45 8.26
C MET A 350 -14.15 -0.64 7.85
N GLY A 351 -13.10 -0.28 7.08
CA GLY A 351 -12.22 -1.24 6.42
C GLY A 351 -11.56 -2.22 7.35
N GLN A 352 -11.15 -1.79 8.55
CA GLN A 352 -10.50 -2.66 9.54
C GLN A 352 -11.42 -3.81 9.98
N LEU A 353 -12.68 -3.51 10.33
CA LEU A 353 -13.62 -4.53 10.82
C LEU A 353 -13.96 -5.56 9.74
N LEU A 354 -14.01 -5.11 8.48
CA LEU A 354 -14.22 -5.99 7.32
C LEU A 354 -13.00 -6.88 7.07
N ILE A 355 -11.79 -6.34 7.15
CA ILE A 355 -10.53 -7.11 7.03
C ILE A 355 -10.43 -8.18 8.12
N ASP A 356 -10.87 -7.85 9.34
CA ASP A 356 -10.79 -8.74 10.49
C ASP A 356 -11.92 -9.79 10.51
N GLY A 357 -12.94 -9.64 9.66
CA GLY A 357 -14.10 -10.54 9.60
C GLY A 357 -15.14 -10.28 10.69
N LEU A 358 -15.12 -9.09 11.30
CA LEU A 358 -16.05 -8.71 12.36
C LEU A 358 -17.41 -8.25 11.83
N ALA A 359 -17.49 -7.81 10.58
CA ALA A 359 -18.70 -7.31 9.97
C ALA A 359 -18.97 -7.96 8.61
N ASP A 360 -20.26 -8.03 8.26
CA ASP A 360 -20.78 -8.71 7.08
C ASP A 360 -21.39 -7.74 6.05
N GLY A 361 -21.38 -6.44 6.33
CA GLY A 361 -21.92 -5.46 5.40
C GLY A 361 -21.64 -4.03 5.80
N VAL A 362 -21.98 -3.11 4.87
CA VAL A 362 -21.74 -1.68 5.02
C VAL A 362 -22.95 -0.87 4.56
N TRP A 363 -23.17 0.24 5.24
CA TRP A 363 -24.14 1.29 4.90
C TRP A 363 -23.48 2.66 5.06
N ILE A 364 -23.11 3.26 3.94
CA ILE A 364 -22.59 4.63 3.89
C ILE A 364 -23.80 5.58 3.80
N ASP A 365 -24.16 6.22 4.91
CA ASP A 365 -25.26 7.19 4.96
C ASP A 365 -24.69 8.59 4.71
N ALA A 366 -24.77 9.08 3.47
CA ALA A 366 -24.30 10.42 3.07
C ALA A 366 -25.35 11.10 2.19
N PRO A 367 -26.27 11.89 2.79
CA PRO A 367 -27.45 12.41 2.09
C PRO A 367 -27.13 13.44 0.98
N GLU A 368 -25.94 14.03 1.00
CA GLU A 368 -25.47 14.99 -0.02
C GLU A 368 -24.81 14.32 -1.22
N VAL A 369 -24.64 12.98 -1.22
CA VAL A 369 -24.03 12.20 -2.30
C VAL A 369 -25.07 11.35 -3.00
N ASP A 370 -24.94 11.20 -4.32
CA ASP A 370 -25.86 10.39 -5.13
C ASP A 370 -25.95 8.94 -4.66
N ALA A 371 -27.16 8.40 -4.55
CA ALA A 371 -27.41 7.07 -4.01
C ALA A 371 -26.76 5.93 -4.82
N ALA A 372 -26.70 6.06 -6.15
CA ALA A 372 -26.05 5.05 -6.98
C ALA A 372 -24.52 5.07 -6.77
N MET A 373 -23.95 6.25 -6.58
CA MET A 373 -22.53 6.41 -6.25
C MET A 373 -22.21 5.83 -4.87
N LEU A 374 -23.08 6.04 -3.86
CA LEU A 374 -22.89 5.44 -2.53
C LEU A 374 -22.91 3.91 -2.59
N HIS A 375 -23.89 3.35 -3.32
CA HIS A 375 -23.95 1.90 -3.53
C HIS A 375 -22.68 1.36 -4.19
N ASP A 376 -22.16 2.07 -5.19
CA ASP A 376 -20.92 1.68 -5.88
C ASP A 376 -19.70 1.75 -4.95
N MET A 377 -19.60 2.77 -4.09
CA MET A 377 -18.57 2.89 -3.05
C MET A 377 -18.63 1.72 -2.05
N GLU A 378 -19.83 1.30 -1.64
CA GLU A 378 -20.02 0.15 -0.75
C GLU A 378 -19.49 -1.14 -1.39
N LEU A 379 -19.79 -1.36 -2.67
CA LEU A 379 -19.25 -2.51 -3.42
C LEU A 379 -17.72 -2.46 -3.53
N MET A 380 -17.14 -1.28 -3.82
CA MET A 380 -15.68 -1.08 -3.83
C MET A 380 -15.06 -1.35 -2.46
N LEU A 381 -15.70 -0.91 -1.38
CA LEU A 381 -15.23 -1.11 -0.01
C LEU A 381 -15.21 -2.59 0.37
N LEU A 382 -16.28 -3.34 0.05
CA LEU A 382 -16.34 -4.79 0.24
C LEU A 382 -15.27 -5.52 -0.58
N GLN A 383 -15.02 -5.08 -1.81
CA GLN A 383 -13.97 -5.66 -2.67
C GLN A 383 -12.57 -5.33 -2.16
N ALA A 384 -12.31 -4.09 -1.76
CA ALA A 384 -11.04 -3.66 -1.17
C ALA A 384 -10.72 -4.40 0.14
N SER A 385 -11.75 -4.78 0.91
CA SER A 385 -11.64 -5.59 2.14
C SER A 385 -11.59 -7.11 1.88
N ARG A 386 -11.60 -7.53 0.62
CA ARG A 386 -11.51 -8.96 0.19
C ARG A 386 -12.71 -9.81 0.60
N LEU A 387 -13.89 -9.21 0.78
CA LEU A 387 -15.11 -9.93 1.17
C LEU A 387 -16.00 -10.28 -0.03
N ARG A 388 -16.13 -9.39 -0.99
CA ARG A 388 -17.00 -9.58 -2.16
C ARG A 388 -16.41 -8.94 -3.39
N PHE A 389 -16.36 -9.70 -4.50
CA PHE A 389 -15.87 -9.23 -5.80
C PHE A 389 -17.04 -9.05 -6.75
N THR A 390 -17.22 -7.84 -7.29
CA THR A 390 -18.34 -7.50 -8.17
C THR A 390 -17.90 -6.97 -9.52
N ARG A 391 -16.62 -6.68 -9.68
CA ARG A 391 -15.98 -6.18 -10.90
C ARG A 391 -14.56 -6.74 -11.02
N THR A 392 -13.95 -6.58 -12.18
CA THR A 392 -12.52 -6.87 -12.39
C THR A 392 -11.68 -6.08 -11.39
N GLU A 393 -10.75 -6.75 -10.71
CA GLU A 393 -9.75 -6.07 -9.88
C GLU A 393 -8.52 -5.73 -10.73
N TYR A 394 -8.11 -4.46 -10.71
CA TYR A 394 -6.88 -4.03 -11.37
C TYR A 394 -5.78 -3.82 -10.35
N ILE A 395 -4.69 -4.59 -10.51
CA ILE A 395 -3.46 -4.43 -9.73
C ILE A 395 -2.53 -3.59 -10.61
N ALA A 396 -2.67 -2.25 -10.52
CA ALA A 396 -1.99 -1.34 -11.43
C ALA A 396 -0.93 -0.51 -10.71
N CYS A 397 0.31 -0.54 -11.21
CA CYS A 397 1.40 0.18 -10.58
C CYS A 397 1.25 1.69 -10.74
N PRO A 398 1.69 2.48 -9.73
CA PRO A 398 1.50 3.94 -9.71
C PRO A 398 2.42 4.70 -10.68
N SER A 399 3.19 4.00 -11.52
CA SER A 399 4.28 4.54 -12.29
C SER A 399 5.51 4.91 -11.45
N CYS A 400 6.67 4.93 -12.06
CA CYS A 400 7.93 5.41 -11.50
C CYS A 400 8.92 5.64 -12.64
N GLY A 401 10.13 6.10 -12.35
CA GLY A 401 11.18 6.33 -13.36
C GLY A 401 11.59 5.11 -14.20
N ARG A 402 11.04 3.93 -13.94
CA ARG A 402 11.24 2.68 -14.70
C ARG A 402 10.11 2.34 -15.67
N THR A 403 9.01 3.09 -15.64
CA THR A 403 7.82 2.82 -16.46
C THR A 403 8.15 3.01 -17.94
N LEU A 404 7.77 2.03 -18.78
CA LEU A 404 8.19 1.93 -20.17
C LEU A 404 7.13 2.40 -21.17
N TYR A 405 5.92 2.73 -20.70
CA TYR A 405 4.79 3.17 -21.52
C TYR A 405 3.84 4.06 -20.71
N ASP A 406 2.87 4.68 -21.35
CA ASP A 406 1.83 5.45 -20.65
C ASP A 406 0.85 4.47 -19.95
N ILE A 407 1.11 4.25 -18.65
CA ILE A 407 0.35 3.29 -17.86
C ILE A 407 -1.07 3.78 -17.56
N GLN A 408 -1.29 5.10 -17.46
CA GLN A 408 -2.61 5.66 -17.17
C GLN A 408 -3.54 5.46 -18.38
N ALA A 409 -3.10 5.82 -19.57
CA ALA A 409 -3.85 5.58 -20.81
C ALA A 409 -4.11 4.10 -21.03
N THR A 410 -3.09 3.24 -20.86
CA THR A 410 -3.21 1.80 -21.02
C THR A 410 -4.18 1.16 -20.03
N LEU A 411 -4.13 1.59 -18.75
CA LEU A 411 -5.07 1.11 -17.74
C LEU A 411 -6.51 1.48 -18.09
N ALA A 412 -6.74 2.71 -18.58
CA ALA A 412 -8.05 3.16 -19.02
C ALA A 412 -8.59 2.30 -20.18
N GLU A 413 -7.76 1.98 -21.18
CA GLU A 413 -8.12 1.10 -22.29
C GLU A 413 -8.45 -0.34 -21.83
N ILE A 414 -7.62 -0.91 -20.95
CA ILE A 414 -7.86 -2.23 -20.37
C ILE A 414 -9.18 -2.25 -19.60
N LYS A 415 -9.41 -1.25 -18.74
CA LYS A 415 -10.67 -1.09 -17.98
C LYS A 415 -11.89 -1.01 -18.91
N ALA A 416 -11.83 -0.18 -19.94
CA ALA A 416 -12.93 -0.01 -20.89
C ALA A 416 -13.37 -1.33 -21.54
N ARG A 417 -12.45 -2.27 -21.73
CA ARG A 417 -12.71 -3.55 -22.40
C ARG A 417 -12.93 -4.74 -21.48
N THR A 418 -12.54 -4.64 -20.20
CA THR A 418 -12.53 -5.81 -19.30
C THR A 418 -13.29 -5.61 -17.98
N SER A 419 -13.77 -4.41 -17.66
CA SER A 419 -14.41 -4.10 -16.35
C SER A 419 -15.66 -4.93 -16.03
N HIS A 420 -16.33 -5.48 -17.06
CA HIS A 420 -17.48 -6.37 -16.94
C HIS A 420 -17.12 -7.80 -16.53
N LEU A 421 -15.84 -8.18 -16.55
CA LEU A 421 -15.38 -9.52 -16.22
C LEU A 421 -15.27 -9.65 -14.70
N LYS A 422 -16.32 -10.15 -14.08
CA LYS A 422 -16.34 -10.38 -12.62
C LYS A 422 -15.35 -11.49 -12.26
N ASP A 423 -14.82 -11.41 -11.04
CA ASP A 423 -13.90 -12.40 -10.48
C ASP A 423 -12.56 -12.56 -11.21
N LEU A 424 -12.18 -11.57 -12.03
CA LEU A 424 -10.87 -11.49 -12.66
C LEU A 424 -9.99 -10.46 -11.96
N LYS A 425 -8.69 -10.76 -11.91
CA LYS A 425 -7.64 -9.85 -11.47
C LYS A 425 -6.64 -9.66 -12.59
N ILE A 426 -6.47 -8.42 -13.03
CA ILE A 426 -5.55 -8.07 -14.11
C ILE A 426 -4.45 -7.17 -13.55
N GLY A 427 -3.20 -7.65 -13.65
CA GLY A 427 -2.01 -6.88 -13.31
C GLY A 427 -1.60 -5.97 -14.48
N VAL A 428 -1.41 -4.67 -14.22
CA VAL A 428 -0.93 -3.69 -15.21
C VAL A 428 0.34 -3.05 -14.67
N MET A 429 1.49 -3.48 -15.18
CA MET A 429 2.80 -3.16 -14.63
C MET A 429 3.69 -2.42 -15.63
N GLY A 430 4.20 -1.27 -15.23
CA GLY A 430 5.04 -0.42 -16.06
C GLY A 430 6.40 -1.03 -16.43
N CYS A 431 6.91 -2.00 -15.66
CA CYS A 431 8.21 -2.64 -15.92
C CYS A 431 8.31 -4.03 -15.28
N ILE A 432 9.31 -4.82 -15.74
CA ILE A 432 9.57 -6.18 -15.24
C ILE A 432 10.32 -6.22 -13.88
N VAL A 433 10.79 -5.10 -13.36
CA VAL A 433 11.66 -5.09 -12.16
C VAL A 433 10.92 -5.61 -10.92
N ASN A 434 9.75 -5.07 -10.63
CA ASN A 434 8.88 -5.52 -9.54
C ASN A 434 7.57 -6.13 -10.05
N GLY A 435 7.18 -5.79 -11.28
CA GLY A 435 5.87 -6.10 -11.83
C GLY A 435 5.42 -7.55 -11.61
N PRO A 436 6.19 -8.56 -12.04
CA PRO A 436 5.78 -9.95 -11.87
C PRO A 436 5.58 -10.38 -10.40
N GLY A 437 6.32 -9.80 -9.47
CA GLY A 437 6.14 -10.04 -8.03
C GLY A 437 4.91 -9.33 -7.48
N GLU A 438 4.75 -8.05 -7.79
CA GLU A 438 3.66 -7.20 -7.25
C GLU A 438 2.28 -7.60 -7.79
N MET A 439 2.21 -8.24 -8.97
CA MET A 439 0.99 -8.84 -9.52
C MET A 439 0.85 -10.34 -9.25
N ALA A 440 1.54 -10.88 -8.26
CA ALA A 440 1.55 -12.32 -7.95
C ALA A 440 0.15 -12.93 -7.72
N ASP A 441 -0.80 -12.11 -7.27
CA ASP A 441 -2.20 -12.47 -7.07
C ASP A 441 -3.08 -12.27 -8.33
N ALA A 442 -2.53 -11.76 -9.43
CA ALA A 442 -3.28 -11.52 -10.66
C ALA A 442 -3.52 -12.82 -11.44
N ASP A 443 -4.70 -12.94 -12.06
CA ASP A 443 -5.00 -14.02 -13.01
C ASP A 443 -4.24 -13.82 -14.32
N TYR A 444 -4.16 -12.56 -14.78
CA TYR A 444 -3.45 -12.14 -15.98
C TYR A 444 -2.58 -10.92 -15.72
N GLY A 445 -1.48 -10.82 -16.44
CA GLY A 445 -0.55 -9.71 -16.33
C GLY A 445 -0.19 -9.06 -17.65
N TYR A 446 -0.22 -7.74 -17.68
CA TYR A 446 0.23 -6.88 -18.77
C TYR A 446 1.46 -6.10 -18.28
N VAL A 447 2.66 -6.48 -18.70
CA VAL A 447 3.92 -6.02 -18.10
C VAL A 447 4.85 -5.43 -19.16
N GLY A 448 5.27 -4.17 -18.98
CA GLY A 448 6.27 -3.53 -19.82
C GLY A 448 7.61 -4.26 -19.75
N SER A 449 8.15 -4.72 -20.89
CA SER A 449 9.41 -5.47 -20.98
C SER A 449 10.55 -4.68 -21.63
N SER A 450 10.25 -3.83 -22.60
CA SER A 450 11.14 -2.84 -23.20
C SER A 450 10.29 -1.70 -23.78
N PRO A 451 10.89 -0.59 -24.24
CA PRO A 451 10.12 0.49 -24.86
C PRO A 451 9.15 -0.07 -25.94
N GLU A 452 7.88 0.30 -25.84
CA GLU A 452 6.79 -0.14 -26.73
C GLU A 452 6.53 -1.66 -26.80
N HIS A 453 7.13 -2.47 -25.91
CA HIS A 453 6.92 -3.91 -25.91
C HIS A 453 6.45 -4.42 -24.54
N ILE A 454 5.51 -5.38 -24.62
CA ILE A 454 4.80 -5.95 -23.49
C ILE A 454 5.06 -7.47 -23.44
N THR A 455 5.11 -7.98 -22.22
CA THR A 455 5.04 -9.42 -21.93
C THR A 455 3.73 -9.70 -21.22
N LEU A 456 2.99 -10.70 -21.70
CA LEU A 456 1.73 -11.15 -21.11
C LEU A 456 1.96 -12.38 -20.22
N TYR A 457 1.24 -12.40 -19.11
CA TYR A 457 1.31 -13.45 -18.10
C TYR A 457 -0.07 -14.07 -17.85
N ARG A 458 -0.06 -15.36 -17.49
CA ARG A 458 -1.17 -16.08 -16.85
C ARG A 458 -0.71 -16.46 -15.44
N GLY A 459 -1.26 -15.82 -14.41
CA GLY A 459 -0.69 -15.89 -13.07
C GLY A 459 0.77 -15.45 -13.07
N ARG A 460 1.66 -16.35 -12.66
CA ARG A 460 3.12 -16.11 -12.62
C ARG A 460 3.85 -16.59 -13.88
N GLU A 461 3.17 -17.25 -14.81
CA GLU A 461 3.77 -17.82 -16.01
C GLU A 461 3.71 -16.85 -17.19
N VAL A 462 4.82 -16.72 -17.90
CA VAL A 462 4.88 -15.96 -19.14
C VAL A 462 4.18 -16.75 -20.25
N VAL A 463 3.14 -16.16 -20.82
CA VAL A 463 2.40 -16.74 -21.96
C VAL A 463 2.96 -16.24 -23.29
N GLU A 464 3.21 -14.94 -23.39
CA GLU A 464 3.66 -14.33 -24.64
C GLU A 464 4.65 -13.19 -24.35
N ARG A 465 5.68 -13.07 -25.20
CA ARG A 465 6.76 -12.07 -25.04
C ARG A 465 6.87 -11.18 -26.23
N ASN A 466 7.40 -9.98 -25.99
CA ASN A 466 7.81 -9.04 -27.04
C ASN A 466 6.68 -8.65 -28.00
N ILE A 467 5.47 -8.46 -27.46
CA ILE A 467 4.29 -8.01 -28.20
C ILE A 467 4.38 -6.48 -28.28
N HIS A 468 4.15 -5.91 -29.46
CA HIS A 468 4.07 -4.46 -29.57
C HIS A 468 2.86 -3.93 -28.77
N GLN A 469 3.03 -2.84 -28.04
CA GLN A 469 2.01 -2.27 -27.13
C GLN A 469 0.63 -2.12 -27.78
N ARG A 470 0.57 -1.66 -29.05
CA ARG A 470 -0.68 -1.46 -29.80
C ARG A 470 -1.52 -2.74 -29.98
N ASP A 471 -0.86 -3.91 -30.00
CA ASP A 471 -1.51 -5.21 -30.25
C ASP A 471 -1.74 -5.98 -28.93
N ALA A 472 -1.04 -5.60 -27.86
CA ALA A 472 -0.95 -6.38 -26.61
C ALA A 472 -2.28 -6.53 -25.85
N LEU A 473 -3.19 -5.54 -25.95
CA LEU A 473 -4.51 -5.64 -25.31
C LEU A 473 -5.41 -6.66 -26.03
N ASP A 474 -5.35 -6.75 -27.36
CA ASP A 474 -6.10 -7.77 -28.11
C ASP A 474 -5.59 -9.16 -27.77
N HIS A 475 -4.27 -9.34 -27.70
CA HIS A 475 -3.65 -10.61 -27.28
C HIS A 475 -4.04 -10.99 -25.85
N LEU A 476 -4.09 -10.03 -24.90
CA LEU A 476 -4.57 -10.29 -23.54
C LEU A 476 -6.01 -10.80 -23.53
N ILE A 477 -6.89 -10.17 -24.32
CA ILE A 477 -8.29 -10.58 -24.44
C ILE A 477 -8.40 -11.98 -25.05
N ASP A 478 -7.58 -12.29 -26.06
CA ASP A 478 -7.56 -13.62 -26.68
C ASP A 478 -7.11 -14.70 -25.70
N ILE A 479 -6.15 -14.42 -24.82
CA ILE A 479 -5.76 -15.34 -23.73
C ILE A 479 -6.94 -15.56 -22.78
N ILE A 480 -7.64 -14.50 -22.34
CA ILE A 480 -8.81 -14.60 -21.44
C ILE A 480 -9.93 -15.41 -22.10
N ARG A 481 -10.17 -15.23 -23.43
CA ARG A 481 -11.13 -16.02 -24.21
C ARG A 481 -10.73 -17.48 -24.31
N ALA A 482 -9.48 -17.76 -24.61
CA ALA A 482 -8.96 -19.12 -24.73
C ALA A 482 -9.09 -19.90 -23.42
N ASP A 483 -9.01 -19.22 -22.27
CA ASP A 483 -9.20 -19.80 -20.94
C ASP A 483 -10.70 -19.95 -20.55
N GLY A 484 -11.63 -19.53 -21.42
CA GLY A 484 -13.06 -19.61 -21.17
C GLY A 484 -13.58 -18.64 -20.10
N ARG A 485 -12.81 -17.60 -19.77
CA ARG A 485 -13.15 -16.60 -18.74
C ARG A 485 -13.69 -15.29 -19.32
N TRP A 486 -13.83 -15.21 -20.64
CA TRP A 486 -14.45 -14.08 -21.31
C TRP A 486 -15.97 -14.24 -21.35
N HIS A 487 -16.67 -13.18 -20.99
CA HIS A 487 -18.10 -13.03 -21.18
C HIS A 487 -18.35 -11.74 -21.96
N GLU A 488 -19.31 -11.73 -22.88
CA GLU A 488 -19.66 -10.51 -23.57
C GLU A 488 -20.32 -9.52 -22.58
N PRO A 489 -20.07 -8.20 -22.73
CA PRO A 489 -20.74 -7.20 -21.92
C PRO A 489 -22.26 -7.36 -22.02
N ASN A 490 -22.96 -7.37 -20.89
CA ASN A 490 -24.41 -7.29 -20.91
C ASN A 490 -24.81 -5.90 -21.46
N ASN A 491 -25.52 -5.89 -22.59
CA ASN A 491 -26.09 -4.70 -23.21
C ASN A 491 -27.14 -4.04 -22.26
#